data_ced69df7b8ab2095fa9efd380ff45f21
#
_entry.id   ced69df7b8ab2095fa9efd380ff45f21
#
_cell.length_a   1.000
_cell.length_b   1.000
_cell.length_c   1.000
_cell.angle_alpha   90.00
_cell.angle_beta   90.00
_cell.angle_gamma   90.00
#
_symmetry.space_group_name_H-M   'P 1'
#
loop_
_entity.id
_entity.type
_entity.pdbx_description
1 polymer ?
#
loop_
_entity_poly.entity_id
_entity_poly.type
_entity_poly.pdbx_seq_one_letter_code
_entity_poly.pdbx_strand_id
1 'polypeptide(L)'
;MKRQRATKSAAQRHAVPATNGTALAERAGRPPRLIYTLLEGRGLLELAALPLLLPILQATPRGDGHPVLLVPGFTASDATLIGLRVFLRSRGYHVATWGLGQNTGFQRKFTQALEQKLRYLHHRHARKVTVVGWSLGGVYAFYAAHCAPECVRNVVSLGSPMRFTANTDQVPLLVKALYRYFAHPMGPVAHLSHVRGKLLQSPPPVPSACIYSATDGVVPADAARIDGRHGQHENIWVPGSHLGLGFNAAVMWVLANRLAQPEGQWRPFEPQGLLGEIYERAAKLARTI
;
A
#
# COMPACT_ATOMS: atom_id res chain seq x y z
N MET A 1 -46.84 1.93 22.23
CA MET A 1 -46.15 2.82 21.24
C MET A 1 -45.18 3.72 21.98
N LYS A 2 -43.86 3.41 21.98
CA LYS A 2 -42.79 4.36 22.29
C LYS A 2 -41.43 3.77 21.88
N ARG A 3 -40.77 4.46 20.93
CA ARG A 3 -39.35 4.59 20.68
C ARG A 3 -38.54 3.36 20.18
N GLN A 4 -38.65 3.11 18.89
CA GLN A 4 -37.49 2.72 18.08
C GLN A 4 -37.01 4.00 17.36
N ARG A 5 -36.03 4.68 17.93
CA ARG A 5 -35.17 5.67 17.24
C ARG A 5 -33.78 5.57 17.83
N ALA A 6 -32.82 5.65 16.93
CA ALA A 6 -31.41 5.83 17.20
C ALA A 6 -30.52 4.56 17.29
N THR A 7 -30.19 3.96 16.15
CA THR A 7 -28.88 3.38 15.89
C THR A 7 -28.55 3.42 14.39
N LYS A 8 -28.75 4.57 13.76
CA LYS A 8 -28.17 4.89 12.44
C LYS A 8 -27.25 6.07 12.67
N SER A 9 -25.95 5.85 12.90
CA SER A 9 -25.06 7.02 12.95
C SER A 9 -23.56 6.80 12.82
N ALA A 10 -22.97 5.67 13.05
CA ALA A 10 -21.51 5.60 13.03
C ALA A 10 -20.90 5.20 11.65
N ALA A 11 -21.55 4.35 10.91
CA ALA A 11 -21.01 3.81 9.65
C ALA A 11 -21.05 4.79 8.46
N GLN A 12 -21.83 5.86 8.54
CA GLN A 12 -21.99 6.80 7.41
C GLN A 12 -21.07 8.03 7.43
N ARG A 13 -20.29 8.24 8.48
CA ARG A 13 -19.50 9.49 8.64
C ARG A 13 -18.09 9.44 8.06
N HIS A 14 -17.56 8.28 7.67
CA HIS A 14 -16.21 8.15 7.11
C HIS A 14 -16.17 7.69 5.65
N ALA A 15 -17.31 7.56 4.99
CA ALA A 15 -17.35 7.36 3.55
C ALA A 15 -16.85 8.64 2.87
N VAL A 16 -15.66 8.59 2.28
CA VAL A 16 -15.28 9.52 1.22
C VAL A 16 -16.41 9.55 0.22
N PRO A 17 -16.97 10.73 -0.16
CA PRO A 17 -18.06 10.80 -1.12
C PRO A 17 -17.69 9.96 -2.35
N ALA A 18 -18.63 9.11 -2.74
CA ALA A 18 -18.48 8.22 -3.88
C ALA A 18 -18.27 9.06 -5.14
N THR A 19 -17.01 9.38 -5.46
CA THR A 19 -16.67 9.92 -6.76
C THR A 19 -16.96 8.84 -7.79
N ASN A 20 -17.76 9.15 -8.80
CA ASN A 20 -18.08 8.23 -9.88
C ASN A 20 -16.78 7.62 -10.41
N GLY A 21 -16.73 6.29 -10.64
CA GLY A 21 -15.53 5.58 -11.06
C GLY A 21 -14.87 6.18 -12.31
N THR A 22 -15.63 6.82 -13.18
CA THR A 22 -15.17 7.61 -14.34
C THR A 22 -14.34 8.84 -13.92
N ALA A 23 -14.79 9.61 -12.93
CA ALA A 23 -14.07 10.80 -12.45
C ALA A 23 -12.76 10.45 -11.74
N LEU A 24 -12.68 9.34 -11.03
CA LEU A 24 -11.44 8.82 -10.44
C LEU A 24 -10.48 8.30 -11.53
N ALA A 25 -10.98 7.65 -12.56
CA ALA A 25 -10.16 7.19 -13.68
C ALA A 25 -9.56 8.37 -14.48
N GLU A 26 -10.32 9.43 -14.71
CA GLU A 26 -9.83 10.65 -15.37
C GLU A 26 -8.79 11.39 -14.52
N ARG A 27 -8.97 11.45 -13.21
CA ARG A 27 -7.99 12.07 -12.29
C ARG A 27 -6.74 11.21 -12.10
N ALA A 28 -6.88 9.90 -12.09
CA ALA A 28 -5.74 8.98 -12.04
C ALA A 28 -4.79 9.16 -13.24
N GLY A 29 -5.28 9.78 -14.32
CA GLY A 29 -4.54 10.12 -15.52
C GLY A 29 -3.64 11.34 -15.42
N ARG A 30 -3.69 12.11 -14.34
CA ARG A 30 -2.88 13.33 -14.21
C ARG A 30 -1.56 13.02 -13.50
N PRO A 31 -0.43 13.59 -13.97
CA PRO A 31 0.83 13.45 -13.25
C PRO A 31 0.74 14.16 -11.88
N PRO A 32 1.58 13.78 -10.91
CA PRO A 32 1.67 14.49 -9.64
C PRO A 32 2.09 15.95 -9.88
N ARG A 33 1.69 16.86 -8.99
CA ARG A 33 2.12 18.26 -9.07
C ARG A 33 3.65 18.31 -8.97
N LEU A 34 4.30 19.05 -9.86
CA LEU A 34 5.76 19.18 -9.93
C LEU A 34 6.38 19.53 -8.57
N ILE A 35 5.71 20.40 -7.79
CA ILE A 35 6.17 20.76 -6.44
C ILE A 35 6.33 19.52 -5.53
N TYR A 36 5.45 18.54 -5.60
CA TYR A 36 5.57 17.33 -4.79
C TYR A 36 6.73 16.46 -5.26
N THR A 37 6.96 16.36 -6.58
CA THR A 37 8.13 15.68 -7.13
C THR A 37 9.43 16.30 -6.66
N LEU A 38 9.52 17.65 -6.64
CA LEU A 38 10.68 18.37 -6.11
C LEU A 38 10.86 18.18 -4.59
N LEU A 39 9.75 18.03 -3.87
CA LEU A 39 9.75 17.81 -2.43
C LEU A 39 9.94 16.36 -2.01
N GLU A 40 10.18 15.41 -2.93
CA GLU A 40 10.45 14.01 -2.57
C GLU A 40 11.68 13.83 -1.67
N GLY A 41 12.65 14.76 -1.76
CA GLY A 41 13.81 14.79 -0.85
C GLY A 41 13.46 14.90 0.64
N ARG A 42 12.23 15.34 0.99
CA ARG A 42 11.75 15.35 2.39
C ARG A 42 11.65 13.96 3.01
N GLY A 43 11.66 12.90 2.20
CA GLY A 43 11.76 11.53 2.69
C GLY A 43 12.97 11.31 3.60
N LEU A 44 14.08 12.04 3.40
CA LEU A 44 15.23 12.02 4.31
C LEU A 44 14.87 12.58 5.70
N LEU A 45 14.03 13.62 5.77
CA LEU A 45 13.53 14.16 7.04
C LEU A 45 12.59 13.17 7.73
N GLU A 46 11.76 12.46 6.97
CA GLU A 46 10.89 11.40 7.49
C GLU A 46 11.72 10.26 8.09
N LEU A 47 12.80 9.86 7.42
CA LEU A 47 13.75 8.88 7.93
C LEU A 47 14.45 9.37 9.19
N ALA A 48 14.94 10.61 9.21
CA ALA A 48 15.63 11.22 10.36
C ALA A 48 14.69 11.37 11.57
N ALA A 49 13.40 11.60 11.37
CA ALA A 49 12.41 11.70 12.43
C ALA A 49 12.02 10.34 13.03
N LEU A 50 12.25 9.24 12.34
CA LEU A 50 11.80 7.91 12.76
C LEU A 50 12.30 7.50 14.16
N PRO A 51 13.58 7.72 14.55
CA PRO A 51 14.06 7.38 15.89
C PRO A 51 13.29 8.10 17.01
N LEU A 52 12.88 9.36 16.79
CA LEU A 52 12.11 10.15 17.74
C LEU A 52 10.68 9.62 17.93
N LEU A 53 10.15 8.97 16.90
CA LEU A 53 8.79 8.42 16.90
C LEU A 53 8.74 6.94 17.33
N LEU A 54 9.89 6.29 17.51
CA LEU A 54 9.95 4.89 17.95
C LEU A 54 9.18 4.61 19.24
N PRO A 55 9.25 5.45 20.32
CA PRO A 55 8.48 5.20 21.53
C PRO A 55 6.97 5.11 21.28
N ILE A 56 6.45 6.00 20.43
CA ILE A 56 5.04 6.01 20.03
C ILE A 56 4.69 4.75 19.22
N LEU A 57 5.56 4.37 18.30
CA LEU A 57 5.42 3.16 17.50
C LEU A 57 5.48 1.88 18.35
N GLN A 58 6.21 1.91 19.48
CA GLN A 58 6.24 0.80 20.44
C GLN A 58 4.90 0.61 21.17
N ALA A 59 4.05 1.61 21.25
CA ALA A 59 2.72 1.52 21.84
C ALA A 59 1.65 0.97 20.84
N THR A 60 2.02 0.74 19.57
CA THR A 60 1.08 0.19 18.58
C THR A 60 0.73 -1.28 18.88
N PRO A 61 -0.39 -1.79 18.37
CA PRO A 61 -0.80 -3.17 18.58
C PRO A 61 0.29 -4.18 18.20
N ARG A 62 0.42 -5.23 19.00
CA ARG A 62 1.27 -6.38 18.69
C ARG A 62 0.56 -7.34 17.75
N GLY A 63 1.32 -8.00 16.91
CA GLY A 63 0.82 -9.05 16.02
C GLY A 63 0.70 -10.41 16.71
N ASP A 64 0.07 -11.31 16.00
CA ASP A 64 -0.18 -12.70 16.41
C ASP A 64 0.90 -13.68 15.89
N GLY A 65 2.00 -13.18 15.35
CA GLY A 65 3.11 -14.00 14.83
C GLY A 65 2.91 -14.54 13.42
N HIS A 66 1.88 -14.11 12.68
CA HIS A 66 1.73 -14.60 11.29
C HIS A 66 2.84 -14.08 10.36
N PRO A 67 3.13 -14.79 9.27
CA PRO A 67 4.16 -14.37 8.33
C PRO A 67 3.75 -13.13 7.53
N VAL A 68 4.69 -12.21 7.37
CA VAL A 68 4.55 -10.99 6.55
C VAL A 68 5.63 -11.00 5.49
N LEU A 69 5.26 -10.84 4.22
CA LEU A 69 6.17 -10.75 3.09
C LEU A 69 6.24 -9.30 2.61
N LEU A 70 7.46 -8.72 2.62
CA LEU A 70 7.72 -7.37 2.13
C LEU A 70 8.23 -7.40 0.69
N VAL A 71 7.65 -6.55 -0.17
CA VAL A 71 7.99 -6.47 -1.60
C VAL A 71 8.42 -5.04 -1.94
N PRO A 72 9.69 -4.84 -2.40
CA PRO A 72 10.25 -3.52 -2.66
C PRO A 72 9.71 -2.89 -3.95
N GLY A 73 9.83 -1.55 -4.05
CA GLY A 73 9.48 -0.77 -5.20
C GLY A 73 10.43 -0.95 -6.39
N PHE A 74 10.14 -0.26 -7.49
CA PHE A 74 10.99 -0.23 -8.67
C PHE A 74 12.38 0.33 -8.33
N THR A 75 13.43 -0.30 -8.84
CA THR A 75 14.85 -0.03 -8.54
C THR A 75 15.26 -0.27 -7.07
N ALA A 76 14.34 -0.59 -6.21
CA ALA A 76 14.58 -0.88 -4.80
C ALA A 76 14.93 -2.36 -4.56
N SER A 77 15.47 -2.65 -3.39
CA SER A 77 15.77 -3.98 -2.89
C SER A 77 15.29 -4.13 -1.45
N ASP A 78 15.54 -5.28 -0.84
CA ASP A 78 15.20 -5.54 0.56
C ASP A 78 15.80 -4.52 1.55
N ALA A 79 16.92 -3.91 1.20
CA ALA A 79 17.59 -2.89 2.01
C ALA A 79 16.72 -1.64 2.21
N THR A 80 15.91 -1.27 1.23
CA THR A 80 15.03 -0.09 1.31
C THR A 80 13.85 -0.28 2.27
N LEU A 81 13.52 -1.52 2.62
CA LEU A 81 12.43 -1.87 3.53
C LEU A 81 12.92 -2.31 4.91
N ILE A 82 14.20 -2.07 5.24
CA ILE A 82 14.78 -2.50 6.52
C ILE A 82 14.05 -1.88 7.72
N GLY A 83 13.63 -0.62 7.61
CA GLY A 83 12.86 0.07 8.66
C GLY A 83 11.53 -0.62 8.96
N LEU A 84 10.75 -0.92 7.91
CA LEU A 84 9.49 -1.69 8.04
C LEU A 84 9.75 -3.10 8.59
N ARG A 85 10.80 -3.76 8.11
CA ARG A 85 11.17 -5.11 8.56
C ARG A 85 11.48 -5.14 10.06
N VAL A 86 12.31 -4.22 10.53
CA VAL A 86 12.68 -4.12 11.95
C VAL A 86 11.45 -3.80 12.79
N PHE A 87 10.67 -2.81 12.38
CA PHE A 87 9.44 -2.43 13.05
C PHE A 87 8.46 -3.61 13.18
N LEU A 88 8.09 -4.26 12.09
CA LEU A 88 7.13 -5.37 12.12
C LEU A 88 7.65 -6.57 12.94
N ARG A 89 8.95 -6.85 12.90
CA ARG A 89 9.54 -7.86 13.78
C ARG A 89 9.41 -7.48 15.25
N SER A 90 9.62 -6.20 15.59
CA SER A 90 9.43 -5.71 16.97
C SER A 90 7.96 -5.81 17.43
N ARG A 91 7.02 -5.85 16.49
CA ARG A 91 5.60 -6.10 16.78
C ARG A 91 5.23 -7.58 16.82
N GLY A 92 6.18 -8.49 16.63
CA GLY A 92 5.99 -9.93 16.81
C GLY A 92 5.66 -10.70 15.53
N TYR A 93 5.83 -10.11 14.34
CA TYR A 93 5.59 -10.80 13.07
C TYR A 93 6.82 -11.59 12.57
N HIS A 94 6.59 -12.67 11.86
CA HIS A 94 7.62 -13.38 11.09
C HIS A 94 7.82 -12.69 9.73
N VAL A 95 8.75 -11.75 9.66
CA VAL A 95 8.93 -10.93 8.45
C VAL A 95 9.93 -11.56 7.50
N ALA A 96 9.44 -11.95 6.33
CA ALA A 96 10.21 -12.35 5.17
C ALA A 96 10.37 -11.16 4.20
N THR A 97 11.46 -11.19 3.45
CA THR A 97 11.74 -10.20 2.43
C THR A 97 11.58 -10.80 1.04
N TRP A 98 11.55 -9.95 0.03
CA TRP A 98 11.48 -10.31 -1.38
C TRP A 98 12.58 -11.33 -1.78
N GLY A 99 13.86 -11.05 -1.47
CA GLY A 99 14.98 -11.98 -1.68
C GLY A 99 15.37 -12.22 -3.14
N LEU A 100 14.90 -11.37 -4.06
CA LEU A 100 15.15 -11.49 -5.50
C LEU A 100 16.08 -10.39 -6.03
N GLY A 101 16.81 -9.70 -5.12
CA GLY A 101 17.69 -8.60 -5.46
C GLY A 101 16.93 -7.31 -5.79
N GLN A 102 17.41 -6.57 -6.77
CA GLN A 102 16.81 -5.32 -7.21
C GLN A 102 15.53 -5.56 -8.03
N ASN A 103 14.47 -4.85 -7.73
CA ASN A 103 13.24 -4.90 -8.51
C ASN A 103 13.40 -4.06 -9.80
N THR A 104 13.72 -4.72 -10.89
CA THR A 104 13.99 -4.09 -12.19
C THR A 104 12.76 -3.98 -13.09
N GLY A 105 11.57 -3.94 -12.51
CA GLY A 105 10.32 -3.79 -13.25
C GLY A 105 9.44 -5.03 -13.17
N PHE A 106 8.23 -4.92 -13.71
CA PHE A 106 7.25 -5.99 -13.62
C PHE A 106 7.56 -7.12 -14.63
N GLN A 107 8.06 -8.25 -14.12
CA GLN A 107 8.56 -9.37 -14.93
C GLN A 107 7.90 -10.68 -14.51
N ARG A 108 7.67 -11.57 -15.49
CA ARG A 108 7.09 -12.90 -15.24
C ARG A 108 7.93 -13.73 -14.26
N LYS A 109 9.26 -13.69 -14.39
CA LYS A 109 10.16 -14.40 -13.46
C LYS A 109 9.93 -13.98 -12.01
N PHE A 110 9.71 -12.69 -11.75
CA PHE A 110 9.46 -12.18 -10.41
C PHE A 110 8.06 -12.54 -9.90
N THR A 111 7.03 -12.51 -10.74
CA THR A 111 5.69 -12.94 -10.32
C THR A 111 5.66 -14.41 -9.95
N GLN A 112 6.35 -15.26 -10.72
CA GLN A 112 6.45 -16.70 -10.45
C GLN A 112 7.25 -16.97 -9.16
N ALA A 113 8.40 -16.31 -8.98
CA ALA A 113 9.21 -16.46 -7.77
C ALA A 113 8.48 -15.96 -6.52
N LEU A 114 7.72 -14.86 -6.64
CA LEU A 114 6.92 -14.31 -5.55
C LEU A 114 5.79 -15.27 -5.15
N GLU A 115 5.10 -15.86 -6.12
CA GLU A 115 4.06 -16.85 -5.87
C GLU A 115 4.63 -18.10 -5.19
N GLN A 116 5.74 -18.63 -5.67
CA GLN A 116 6.42 -19.77 -5.04
C GLN A 116 6.82 -19.44 -3.60
N LYS A 117 7.37 -18.24 -3.35
CA LYS A 117 7.73 -17.80 -2.01
C LYS A 117 6.53 -17.65 -1.10
N LEU A 118 5.42 -17.12 -1.61
CA LEU A 118 4.17 -16.99 -0.87
C LEU A 118 3.64 -18.37 -0.43
N ARG A 119 3.59 -19.34 -1.35
CA ARG A 119 3.18 -20.73 -1.06
C ARG A 119 4.13 -21.41 -0.06
N TYR A 120 5.44 -21.20 -0.22
CA TYR A 120 6.45 -21.69 0.73
C TYR A 120 6.22 -21.13 2.14
N LEU A 121 6.02 -19.81 2.29
CA LEU A 121 5.78 -19.18 3.59
C LEU A 121 4.48 -19.66 4.22
N HIS A 122 3.41 -19.78 3.42
CA HIS A 122 2.13 -20.31 3.86
C HIS A 122 2.28 -21.74 4.42
N HIS A 123 2.93 -22.63 3.68
CA HIS A 123 3.18 -24.00 4.11
C HIS A 123 4.09 -24.07 5.34
N ARG A 124 5.20 -23.31 5.33
CA ARG A 124 6.18 -23.32 6.44
C ARG A 124 5.59 -22.90 7.77
N HIS A 125 4.71 -21.92 7.77
CA HIS A 125 4.10 -21.38 8.98
C HIS A 125 2.72 -21.97 9.28
N ALA A 126 2.16 -22.79 8.40
CA ALA A 126 0.78 -23.29 8.44
C ALA A 126 -0.25 -22.16 8.66
N ARG A 127 0.04 -20.96 8.14
CA ARG A 127 -0.75 -19.74 8.31
C ARG A 127 -0.71 -18.91 7.02
N LYS A 128 -1.80 -18.22 6.74
CA LYS A 128 -1.85 -17.27 5.62
C LYS A 128 -0.88 -16.12 5.83
N VAL A 129 -0.35 -15.59 4.74
CA VAL A 129 0.70 -14.57 4.68
C VAL A 129 0.09 -13.20 4.43
N THR A 130 0.47 -12.19 5.22
CA THR A 130 0.23 -10.80 4.84
C THR A 130 1.28 -10.38 3.83
N VAL A 131 0.86 -9.74 2.73
CA VAL A 131 1.79 -9.22 1.72
C VAL A 131 1.74 -7.70 1.75
N VAL A 132 2.89 -7.07 1.99
CA VAL A 132 3.03 -5.60 1.99
C VAL A 132 3.96 -5.20 0.88
N GLY A 133 3.48 -4.38 -0.06
CA GLY A 133 4.28 -3.93 -1.20
C GLY A 133 4.39 -2.41 -1.29
N TRP A 134 5.60 -1.91 -1.50
CA TRP A 134 5.85 -0.49 -1.70
C TRP A 134 5.96 -0.16 -3.19
N SER A 135 5.25 0.89 -3.65
CA SER A 135 5.29 1.35 -5.05
C SER A 135 4.97 0.19 -6.01
N LEU A 136 5.83 -0.13 -6.97
CA LEU A 136 5.67 -1.29 -7.86
C LEU A 136 5.52 -2.61 -7.09
N GLY A 137 6.10 -2.71 -5.89
CA GLY A 137 5.95 -3.88 -5.01
C GLY A 137 4.50 -4.13 -4.60
N GLY A 138 3.67 -3.09 -4.45
CA GLY A 138 2.25 -3.25 -4.17
C GLY A 138 1.48 -3.81 -5.35
N VAL A 139 1.87 -3.46 -6.58
CA VAL A 139 1.31 -4.08 -7.80
C VAL A 139 1.59 -5.59 -7.81
N TYR A 140 2.81 -6.00 -7.45
CA TYR A 140 3.16 -7.41 -7.28
C TYR A 140 2.35 -8.08 -6.16
N ALA A 141 2.21 -7.40 -5.02
CA ALA A 141 1.49 -7.93 -3.86
C ALA A 141 0.00 -8.19 -4.18
N PHE A 142 -0.66 -7.24 -4.83
CA PHE A 142 -2.05 -7.38 -5.27
C PHE A 142 -2.21 -8.46 -6.34
N TYR A 143 -1.29 -8.52 -7.29
CA TYR A 143 -1.28 -9.59 -8.28
C TYR A 143 -1.16 -10.97 -7.61
N ALA A 144 -0.25 -11.14 -6.67
CA ALA A 144 -0.09 -12.39 -5.93
C ALA A 144 -1.36 -12.76 -5.13
N ALA A 145 -2.04 -11.76 -4.54
CA ALA A 145 -3.30 -11.97 -3.82
C ALA A 145 -4.45 -12.42 -4.73
N HIS A 146 -4.45 -12.01 -6.00
CA HIS A 146 -5.40 -12.54 -6.99
C HIS A 146 -5.04 -13.95 -7.45
N CYS A 147 -3.74 -14.27 -7.58
CA CYS A 147 -3.30 -15.57 -8.10
C CYS A 147 -3.33 -16.70 -7.06
N ALA A 148 -3.12 -16.38 -5.78
CA ALA A 148 -3.05 -17.37 -4.70
C ALA A 148 -3.77 -16.86 -3.43
N PRO A 149 -5.08 -16.55 -3.52
CA PRO A 149 -5.85 -15.99 -2.39
C PRO A 149 -5.91 -16.91 -1.18
N GLU A 150 -5.80 -18.22 -1.40
CA GLU A 150 -5.77 -19.23 -0.33
C GLU A 150 -4.55 -19.10 0.57
N CYS A 151 -3.44 -18.54 0.06
CA CYS A 151 -2.20 -18.32 0.81
C CYS A 151 -2.14 -16.93 1.47
N VAL A 152 -3.02 -16.00 1.06
CA VAL A 152 -2.96 -14.59 1.50
C VAL A 152 -3.97 -14.32 2.59
N ARG A 153 -3.49 -13.78 3.72
CA ARG A 153 -4.32 -13.29 4.83
C ARG A 153 -4.93 -11.93 4.50
N ASN A 154 -4.10 -11.00 4.12
CA ASN A 154 -4.46 -9.68 3.62
C ASN A 154 -3.31 -9.11 2.77
N VAL A 155 -3.60 -8.08 1.98
CA VAL A 155 -2.60 -7.39 1.17
C VAL A 155 -2.67 -5.89 1.38
N VAL A 156 -1.50 -5.25 1.50
CA VAL A 156 -1.38 -3.81 1.68
C VAL A 156 -0.42 -3.24 0.66
N SER A 157 -0.84 -2.20 -0.04
CA SER A 157 0.02 -1.42 -0.94
C SER A 157 0.37 -0.06 -0.32
N LEU A 158 1.60 0.39 -0.54
CA LEU A 158 2.13 1.68 -0.09
C LEU A 158 2.47 2.54 -1.30
N GLY A 159 1.67 3.57 -1.61
CA GLY A 159 1.88 4.46 -2.74
C GLY A 159 1.98 3.76 -4.09
N SER A 160 1.21 2.71 -4.31
CA SER A 160 1.34 1.85 -5.50
C SER A 160 0.43 2.31 -6.63
N PRO A 161 0.89 2.30 -7.90
CA PRO A 161 0.09 2.75 -9.03
C PRO A 161 -0.94 1.68 -9.44
N MET A 162 -2.01 1.54 -8.65
CA MET A 162 -3.04 0.52 -8.82
C MET A 162 -3.91 0.77 -10.06
N ARG A 163 -4.13 2.05 -10.42
CA ARG A 163 -4.87 2.47 -11.62
C ARG A 163 -3.92 2.91 -12.74
N PHE A 164 -2.92 2.10 -13.02
CA PHE A 164 -1.99 2.40 -14.09
C PHE A 164 -2.72 2.22 -15.43
N THR A 165 -3.01 3.33 -16.10
CA THR A 165 -3.42 3.30 -17.49
C THR A 165 -2.17 3.15 -18.36
N ALA A 166 -2.26 2.44 -19.49
CA ALA A 166 -1.15 2.23 -20.42
C ALA A 166 -0.59 3.54 -21.03
N ASN A 167 -1.20 4.67 -20.69
CA ASN A 167 -0.80 5.99 -21.16
C ASN A 167 0.42 6.46 -20.36
N THR A 168 1.60 6.33 -20.97
CA THR A 168 2.90 6.66 -20.36
C THR A 168 3.06 8.15 -20.03
N ASP A 169 2.13 9.02 -20.46
CA ASP A 169 2.23 10.47 -20.23
C ASP A 169 2.02 10.88 -18.76
N GLN A 170 1.46 9.98 -17.97
CA GLN A 170 1.12 10.19 -16.57
C GLN A 170 2.27 9.91 -15.58
N VAL A 171 3.35 9.32 -16.06
CA VAL A 171 4.50 8.96 -15.23
C VAL A 171 5.51 10.11 -15.25
N PRO A 172 6.03 10.57 -14.10
CA PRO A 172 7.08 11.57 -14.07
C PRO A 172 8.26 11.20 -14.99
N LEU A 173 8.81 12.19 -15.67
CA LEU A 173 9.87 11.98 -16.67
C LEU A 173 11.06 11.19 -16.10
N LEU A 174 11.42 11.47 -14.85
CA LEU A 174 12.48 10.75 -14.14
C LEU A 174 12.16 9.25 -13.99
N VAL A 175 10.93 8.91 -13.64
CA VAL A 175 10.49 7.51 -13.50
C VAL A 175 10.45 6.82 -14.86
N LYS A 176 10.03 7.54 -15.92
CA LYS A 176 10.12 7.04 -17.31
C LYS A 176 11.57 6.77 -17.70
N ALA A 177 12.49 7.69 -17.40
CA ALA A 177 13.90 7.54 -17.70
C ALA A 177 14.51 6.35 -16.95
N LEU A 178 14.25 6.22 -15.65
CA LEU A 178 14.67 5.09 -14.83
C LEU A 178 14.10 3.77 -15.36
N TYR A 179 12.82 3.75 -15.73
CA TYR A 179 12.19 2.56 -16.29
C TYR A 179 12.82 2.17 -17.64
N ARG A 180 13.12 3.14 -18.50
CA ARG A 180 13.83 2.90 -19.79
C ARG A 180 15.25 2.38 -19.57
N TYR A 181 15.94 2.84 -18.55
CA TYR A 181 17.32 2.43 -18.25
C TYR A 181 17.39 1.05 -17.60
N PHE A 182 16.56 0.76 -16.59
CA PHE A 182 16.64 -0.47 -15.80
C PHE A 182 15.75 -1.61 -16.31
N ALA A 183 14.71 -1.32 -17.06
CA ALA A 183 13.77 -2.33 -17.57
C ALA A 183 14.18 -2.91 -18.93
N HIS A 184 15.39 -2.66 -19.38
CA HIS A 184 15.91 -3.13 -20.67
C HIS A 184 16.36 -4.61 -20.61
N PRO A 185 16.15 -5.42 -21.65
CA PRO A 185 15.25 -5.40 -22.81
C PRO A 185 13.96 -6.17 -22.52
N MET A 186 13.19 -5.65 -21.66
CA MET A 186 12.04 -6.35 -21.15
C MET A 186 10.92 -6.31 -22.15
N GLY A 187 10.59 -7.47 -22.53
CA GLY A 187 9.28 -7.73 -23.09
C GLY A 187 8.23 -7.03 -22.21
N PRO A 188 7.31 -6.51 -22.80
CA PRO A 188 6.76 -5.19 -22.72
C PRO A 188 5.94 -4.95 -21.45
N VAL A 189 5.86 -3.71 -21.05
CA VAL A 189 4.68 -3.09 -20.44
C VAL A 189 3.36 -3.64 -21.05
N ALA A 190 3.37 -4.10 -22.30
CA ALA A 190 2.28 -4.82 -22.97
C ALA A 190 1.80 -6.10 -22.25
N HIS A 191 2.63 -6.78 -21.49
CA HIS A 191 2.17 -7.92 -20.68
C HIS A 191 1.47 -7.44 -19.40
N LEU A 192 1.72 -6.22 -18.93
CA LEU A 192 0.92 -5.53 -17.91
C LEU A 192 -0.46 -5.13 -18.46
N SER A 193 -0.55 -4.75 -19.72
CA SER A 193 -1.73 -4.06 -20.24
C SER A 193 -2.95 -4.95 -20.45
N HIS A 194 -2.80 -6.19 -20.82
CA HIS A 194 -3.95 -6.97 -21.29
C HIS A 194 -4.65 -7.82 -20.21
N VAL A 195 -3.90 -8.42 -19.31
CA VAL A 195 -4.49 -9.31 -18.27
C VAL A 195 -4.68 -8.57 -16.95
N ARG A 196 -3.98 -7.47 -16.72
CA ARG A 196 -3.76 -6.87 -15.41
C ARG A 196 -4.47 -5.56 -15.15
N GLY A 197 -4.72 -4.76 -16.16
CA GLY A 197 -5.39 -3.48 -15.98
C GLY A 197 -6.75 -3.61 -15.29
N LYS A 198 -7.52 -4.63 -15.66
CA LYS A 198 -8.80 -4.93 -15.00
C LYS A 198 -8.64 -5.64 -13.66
N LEU A 199 -7.69 -6.58 -13.54
CA LEU A 199 -7.47 -7.36 -12.34
C LEU A 199 -7.00 -6.48 -11.17
N LEU A 200 -6.05 -5.58 -11.43
CA LEU A 200 -5.49 -4.70 -10.40
C LEU A 200 -6.37 -3.50 -10.07
N GLN A 201 -7.36 -3.19 -10.89
CA GLN A 201 -8.32 -2.12 -10.64
C GLN A 201 -9.48 -2.55 -9.72
N SER A 202 -9.59 -3.84 -9.44
CA SER A 202 -10.55 -4.41 -8.49
C SER A 202 -9.84 -4.93 -7.25
N PRO A 203 -10.49 -4.85 -6.07
CA PRO A 203 -9.97 -5.49 -4.88
C PRO A 203 -9.79 -6.99 -5.10
N PRO A 204 -8.72 -7.61 -4.57
CA PRO A 204 -8.56 -9.05 -4.59
C PRO A 204 -9.61 -9.73 -3.68
N PRO A 205 -9.81 -11.06 -3.81
CA PRO A 205 -10.78 -11.79 -2.99
C PRO A 205 -10.31 -12.04 -1.55
N VAL A 206 -9.48 -11.15 -1.03
CA VAL A 206 -8.94 -11.14 0.35
C VAL A 206 -8.98 -9.71 0.90
N PRO A 207 -8.96 -9.52 2.22
CA PRO A 207 -8.87 -8.19 2.82
C PRO A 207 -7.70 -7.41 2.24
N SER A 208 -7.93 -6.15 1.86
CA SER A 208 -6.91 -5.34 1.20
C SER A 208 -6.97 -3.87 1.60
N ALA A 209 -5.82 -3.19 1.58
CA ALA A 209 -5.72 -1.77 1.83
C ALA A 209 -4.73 -1.11 0.87
N CYS A 210 -5.11 0.06 0.34
CA CYS A 210 -4.21 0.95 -0.36
C CYS A 210 -3.86 2.13 0.55
N ILE A 211 -2.62 2.17 1.05
CA ILE A 211 -2.10 3.31 1.81
C ILE A 211 -1.49 4.29 0.81
N TYR A 212 -1.94 5.54 0.84
CA TYR A 212 -1.55 6.56 -0.12
C TYR A 212 -1.29 7.91 0.53
N SER A 213 -0.50 8.76 -0.12
CA SER A 213 -0.30 10.15 0.28
C SER A 213 -0.86 11.11 -0.77
N ALA A 214 -1.52 12.19 -0.33
CA ALA A 214 -1.98 13.25 -1.21
C ALA A 214 -0.84 14.11 -1.78
N THR A 215 0.34 14.04 -1.14
CA THR A 215 1.54 14.79 -1.53
C THR A 215 2.65 13.88 -2.05
N ASP A 216 2.31 12.68 -2.51
CA ASP A 216 3.20 11.77 -3.22
C ASP A 216 3.61 12.41 -4.55
N GLY A 217 4.92 12.59 -4.77
CA GLY A 217 5.47 13.24 -5.95
C GLY A 217 5.79 12.28 -7.10
N VAL A 218 5.49 10.98 -6.95
CA VAL A 218 5.76 9.92 -7.93
C VAL A 218 4.46 9.29 -8.42
N VAL A 219 3.60 8.86 -7.50
CA VAL A 219 2.32 8.23 -7.81
C VAL A 219 1.18 9.12 -7.34
N PRO A 220 0.35 9.65 -8.25
CA PRO A 220 -0.79 10.47 -7.88
C PRO A 220 -1.74 9.71 -6.94
N ALA A 221 -2.30 10.42 -5.96
CA ALA A 221 -3.20 9.83 -4.97
C ALA A 221 -4.38 9.08 -5.62
N ASP A 222 -4.91 9.58 -6.74
CA ASP A 222 -6.00 8.93 -7.46
C ASP A 222 -5.55 7.65 -8.17
N ALA A 223 -4.29 7.57 -8.59
CA ALA A 223 -3.71 6.37 -9.17
C ALA A 223 -3.38 5.31 -8.11
N ALA A 224 -3.10 5.74 -6.87
CA ALA A 224 -2.74 4.84 -5.76
C ALA A 224 -3.95 4.19 -5.08
N ARG A 225 -5.17 4.52 -5.46
CA ARG A 225 -6.42 4.04 -4.84
C ARG A 225 -7.17 3.09 -5.76
N ILE A 226 -7.93 2.16 -5.17
CA ILE A 226 -8.86 1.29 -5.89
C ILE A 226 -10.28 1.64 -5.44
N ASP A 227 -11.25 1.54 -6.36
CA ASP A 227 -12.66 1.68 -6.02
C ASP A 227 -13.15 0.43 -5.27
N GLY A 228 -13.33 0.58 -3.96
CA GLY A 228 -13.59 -0.52 -3.03
C GLY A 228 -15.05 -0.73 -2.67
N ARG A 229 -15.99 -0.45 -3.58
CA ARG A 229 -17.45 -0.57 -3.28
C ARG A 229 -17.90 -2.00 -2.98
N HIS A 230 -17.09 -2.99 -3.31
CA HIS A 230 -17.39 -4.40 -3.11
C HIS A 230 -16.22 -5.08 -2.39
N GLY A 231 -16.51 -5.74 -1.26
CA GLY A 231 -15.55 -6.55 -0.53
C GLY A 231 -14.86 -5.83 0.64
N GLN A 232 -13.86 -6.50 1.18
CA GLN A 232 -13.06 -6.06 2.35
C GLN A 232 -11.87 -5.22 1.88
N HIS A 233 -12.15 -4.04 1.30
CA HIS A 233 -11.15 -3.12 0.78
C HIS A 233 -11.30 -1.72 1.34
N GLU A 234 -10.16 -1.04 1.54
CA GLU A 234 -10.12 0.34 1.97
C GLU A 234 -8.93 1.12 1.38
N ASN A 235 -9.11 2.44 1.29
CA ASN A 235 -8.05 3.36 0.93
C ASN A 235 -7.73 4.24 2.14
N ILE A 236 -6.49 4.18 2.64
CA ILE A 236 -6.07 4.88 3.86
C ILE A 236 -5.07 5.97 3.48
N TRP A 237 -5.41 7.21 3.80
CA TRP A 237 -4.51 8.33 3.61
C TRP A 237 -3.43 8.35 4.70
N VAL A 238 -2.21 8.76 4.34
CA VAL A 238 -1.14 9.10 5.29
C VAL A 238 -0.39 10.35 4.81
N PRO A 239 0.16 11.17 5.72
CA PRO A 239 1.09 12.21 5.32
C PRO A 239 2.43 11.58 4.94
N GLY A 240 3.07 12.07 3.88
CA GLY A 240 4.42 11.62 3.52
C GLY A 240 4.77 11.82 2.05
N SER A 241 6.05 11.64 1.74
CA SER A 241 6.58 11.56 0.40
C SER A 241 6.50 10.12 -0.13
N HIS A 242 6.59 9.93 -1.44
CA HIS A 242 6.64 8.58 -2.03
C HIS A 242 7.83 7.78 -1.52
N LEU A 243 9.02 8.40 -1.54
CA LEU A 243 10.25 7.78 -1.07
C LEU A 243 10.20 7.47 0.42
N GLY A 244 9.49 8.28 1.20
CA GLY A 244 9.32 8.10 2.63
C GLY A 244 8.43 6.94 3.03
N LEU A 245 7.44 6.54 2.23
CA LEU A 245 6.44 5.54 2.62
C LEU A 245 7.03 4.21 3.13
N GLY A 246 8.23 3.85 2.67
CA GLY A 246 8.93 2.64 3.13
C GLY A 246 9.43 2.70 4.58
N PHE A 247 9.49 3.89 5.20
CA PHE A 247 9.98 4.11 6.57
C PHE A 247 9.19 5.20 7.33
N ASN A 248 8.06 5.64 6.80
CA ASN A 248 7.21 6.65 7.41
C ASN A 248 6.49 6.11 8.66
N ALA A 249 6.54 6.86 9.76
CA ALA A 249 5.93 6.45 11.03
C ALA A 249 4.40 6.31 10.96
N ALA A 250 3.72 7.16 10.18
CA ALA A 250 2.27 7.05 10.01
C ALA A 250 1.89 5.77 9.24
N VAL A 251 2.71 5.37 8.24
CA VAL A 251 2.56 4.08 7.56
C VAL A 251 2.73 2.93 8.54
N MET A 252 3.78 2.96 9.38
CA MET A 252 4.04 1.93 10.38
C MET A 252 2.89 1.81 11.38
N TRP A 253 2.35 2.92 11.84
CA TRP A 253 1.19 2.95 12.74
C TRP A 253 -0.06 2.35 12.10
N VAL A 254 -0.37 2.73 10.85
CA VAL A 254 -1.50 2.16 10.10
C VAL A 254 -1.28 0.65 9.88
N LEU A 255 -0.08 0.24 9.46
CA LEU A 255 0.24 -1.17 9.27
C LEU A 255 0.06 -1.98 10.56
N ALA A 256 0.56 -1.49 11.70
CA ALA A 256 0.37 -2.18 12.98
C ALA A 256 -1.10 -2.41 13.29
N ASN A 257 -1.96 -1.43 13.02
CA ASN A 257 -3.40 -1.56 13.20
C ASN A 257 -4.02 -2.58 12.22
N ARG A 258 -3.66 -2.50 10.94
CA ARG A 258 -4.23 -3.38 9.92
C ARG A 258 -3.83 -4.84 10.09
N LEU A 259 -2.57 -5.07 10.43
CA LEU A 259 -2.02 -6.41 10.56
C LEU A 259 -2.42 -7.10 11.89
N ALA A 260 -2.74 -6.32 12.92
CA ALA A 260 -3.17 -6.87 14.21
C ALA A 260 -4.60 -7.41 14.20
N GLN A 261 -5.37 -7.18 13.15
CA GLN A 261 -6.73 -7.73 13.05
C GLN A 261 -6.67 -9.27 12.98
N PRO A 262 -7.52 -9.97 13.76
CA PRO A 262 -7.62 -11.43 13.65
C PRO A 262 -8.03 -11.84 12.24
N GLU A 263 -7.53 -12.99 11.80
CA GLU A 263 -7.93 -13.54 10.50
C GLU A 263 -9.44 -13.76 10.44
N GLY A 264 -10.05 -13.35 9.33
CA GLY A 264 -11.50 -13.44 9.13
C GLY A 264 -12.34 -12.36 9.84
N GLN A 265 -11.72 -11.47 10.62
CA GLN A 265 -12.40 -10.40 11.36
C GLN A 265 -12.05 -9.01 10.81
N TRP A 266 -12.07 -8.87 9.48
CA TRP A 266 -11.78 -7.58 8.87
C TRP A 266 -12.77 -6.49 9.30
N ARG A 267 -12.24 -5.32 9.66
CA ARG A 267 -12.99 -4.09 9.94
C ARG A 267 -12.27 -2.92 9.26
N PRO A 268 -12.98 -1.89 8.81
CA PRO A 268 -12.34 -0.67 8.31
C PRO A 268 -11.36 -0.07 9.32
N PHE A 269 -10.40 0.70 8.81
CA PHE A 269 -9.46 1.44 9.65
C PHE A 269 -10.19 2.55 10.42
N GLU A 270 -10.17 2.46 11.73
CA GLU A 270 -10.69 3.48 12.63
C GLU A 270 -9.53 4.00 13.48
N PRO A 271 -9.09 5.25 13.24
CA PRO A 271 -8.06 5.87 14.06
C PRO A 271 -8.59 6.09 15.48
N GLN A 272 -7.86 5.60 16.49
CA GLN A 272 -8.27 5.68 17.90
C GLN A 272 -7.20 6.34 18.76
N GLY A 273 -7.62 6.92 19.90
CA GLY A 273 -6.75 7.58 20.86
C GLY A 273 -6.16 8.88 20.33
N LEU A 274 -5.17 9.41 21.03
CA LEU A 274 -4.52 10.68 20.71
C LEU A 274 -3.94 10.70 19.28
N LEU A 275 -3.30 9.61 18.84
CA LEU A 275 -2.78 9.49 17.47
C LEU A 275 -3.91 9.51 16.44
N GLY A 276 -5.05 8.94 16.77
CA GLY A 276 -6.25 8.99 15.94
C GLY A 276 -6.78 10.42 15.76
N GLU A 277 -6.84 11.20 16.82
CA GLU A 277 -7.25 12.60 16.75
C GLU A 277 -6.29 13.45 15.91
N ILE A 278 -4.97 13.25 16.10
CA ILE A 278 -3.95 13.94 15.30
C ILE A 278 -4.09 13.56 13.83
N TYR A 279 -4.26 12.28 13.54
CA TYR A 279 -4.47 11.77 12.19
C TYR A 279 -5.71 12.37 11.54
N GLU A 280 -6.85 12.42 12.23
CA GLU A 280 -8.09 12.97 11.69
C GLU A 280 -7.97 14.48 11.37
N ARG A 281 -7.30 15.24 12.25
CA ARG A 281 -7.03 16.67 12.00
C ARG A 281 -6.15 16.85 10.76
N ALA A 282 -5.08 16.07 10.65
CA ALA A 282 -4.20 16.11 9.49
C ALA A 282 -4.92 15.67 8.20
N ALA A 283 -5.76 14.65 8.25
CA ALA A 283 -6.54 14.18 7.11
C ALA A 283 -7.61 15.20 6.66
N LYS A 284 -8.21 15.96 7.59
CA LYS A 284 -9.13 17.07 7.24
C LYS A 284 -8.38 18.18 6.50
N LEU A 285 -7.22 18.61 6.99
CA LEU A 285 -6.39 19.63 6.33
C LEU A 285 -5.96 19.20 4.93
N ALA A 286 -5.57 17.95 4.75
CA ALA A 286 -5.15 17.42 3.45
C ALA A 286 -6.27 17.36 2.39
N ARG A 287 -7.55 17.37 2.80
CA ARG A 287 -8.70 17.40 1.89
C ARG A 287 -9.04 18.81 1.39
N THR A 288 -8.51 19.84 2.03
CA THR A 288 -8.75 21.25 1.67
C THR A 288 -7.67 21.82 0.73
N ILE A 289 -6.59 21.08 0.50
CA ILE A 289 -5.48 21.38 -0.40
C ILE A 289 -5.66 20.62 -1.74
#